data_92fa75317f182f876f7d1efd35193ddc
#
_entry.id   92fa75317f182f876f7d1efd35193ddc
#
_cell.length_a   1.000
_cell.length_b   1.000
_cell.length_c   1.000
_cell.angle_alpha   90.00
_cell.angle_beta   90.00
_cell.angle_gamma   90.00
#
_symmetry.space_group_name_H-M   'P 1'
#
loop_
_entity.id
_entity.type
_entity.pdbx_description
1 polymer ?
#
loop_
_entity_poly.entity_id
_entity_poly.type
_entity_poly.pdbx_seq_one_letter_code
_entity_poly.pdbx_strand_id
1 'polypeptide(L)'
;KTGYPKSSSEDVYAYTISELEDVISKNVLQASTATKGGGRISQETAKAILAKTYLSAAWDLNKQEYFSKAAALADEVIAGRRLTTPFAKLWKADGSGDDNEEFLWDVEYDLATANNTTSGGTEWSGYYCNYLGGNEDNIKATTSSYVPTLYALHCFKKGDQRYDATFMKELPDINKGNAA
;
A
#
# COMPACT_ATOMS: atom_id res chain seq x y z
N LYS A 1 -6.65 -0.08 -35.95
CA LYS A 1 -6.00 0.79 -34.96
C LYS A 1 -6.88 2.01 -34.78
N THR A 2 -7.69 2.04 -33.74
CA THR A 2 -8.41 3.23 -33.29
C THR A 2 -7.36 4.14 -32.68
N GLY A 3 -6.87 5.12 -33.45
CA GLY A 3 -5.88 6.09 -33.01
C GLY A 3 -6.54 7.14 -32.13
N TYR A 4 -6.66 6.90 -30.84
CA TYR A 4 -6.94 8.00 -29.92
C TYR A 4 -5.65 8.81 -29.73
N PRO A 5 -5.69 10.14 -29.90
CA PRO A 5 -4.54 10.98 -29.64
C PRO A 5 -4.18 10.89 -28.13
N LYS A 6 -2.90 10.90 -27.84
CA LYS A 6 -2.42 10.97 -26.45
C LYS A 6 -2.74 12.35 -25.88
N SER A 7 -3.44 12.41 -24.76
CA SER A 7 -3.65 13.64 -24.00
C SER A 7 -2.33 14.15 -23.41
N SER A 8 -2.22 15.45 -23.21
CA SER A 8 -1.09 16.03 -22.51
C SER A 8 -1.10 15.64 -21.02
N SER A 9 0.05 15.64 -20.37
CA SER A 9 0.10 15.42 -18.92
C SER A 9 -0.70 16.49 -18.16
N GLU A 10 -0.67 17.72 -18.66
CA GLU A 10 -1.43 18.83 -18.07
C GLU A 10 -2.94 18.59 -18.11
N ASP A 11 -3.48 18.13 -19.25
CA ASP A 11 -4.91 17.81 -19.38
C ASP A 11 -5.31 16.66 -18.44
N VAL A 12 -4.48 15.63 -18.31
CA VAL A 12 -4.74 14.50 -17.43
C VAL A 12 -4.75 14.94 -15.96
N TYR A 13 -3.77 15.73 -15.54
CA TYR A 13 -3.75 16.27 -14.17
C TYR A 13 -4.93 17.20 -13.91
N ALA A 14 -5.24 18.09 -14.83
CA ALA A 14 -6.36 19.02 -14.69
C ALA A 14 -7.69 18.27 -14.53
N TYR A 15 -7.92 17.25 -15.34
CA TYR A 15 -9.11 16.41 -15.24
C TYR A 15 -9.16 15.67 -13.90
N THR A 16 -8.07 14.99 -13.51
CA THR A 16 -8.04 14.22 -12.27
C THR A 16 -8.23 15.09 -11.03
N ILE A 17 -7.61 16.28 -11.01
CA ILE A 17 -7.75 17.25 -9.93
C ILE A 17 -9.19 17.72 -9.83
N SER A 18 -9.80 18.12 -10.96
CA SER A 18 -11.17 18.65 -10.99
C SER A 18 -12.21 17.62 -10.51
N GLU A 19 -12.08 16.35 -10.91
CA GLU A 19 -12.97 15.27 -10.46
C GLU A 19 -12.84 15.01 -8.96
N LEU A 20 -11.62 14.99 -8.43
CA LEU A 20 -11.40 14.78 -6.99
C LEU A 20 -11.88 15.97 -6.17
N GLU A 21 -11.64 17.21 -6.62
CA GLU A 21 -12.16 18.42 -5.97
C GLU A 21 -13.68 18.44 -5.95
N ASP A 22 -14.32 18.07 -7.05
CA ASP A 22 -15.78 18.00 -7.16
C ASP A 22 -16.37 16.99 -6.16
N VAL A 23 -15.85 15.78 -6.12
CA VAL A 23 -16.30 14.73 -5.18
C VAL A 23 -16.10 15.15 -3.72
N ILE A 24 -14.94 15.75 -3.40
CA ILE A 24 -14.64 16.24 -2.04
C ILE A 24 -15.61 17.36 -1.65
N SER A 25 -15.85 18.31 -2.55
CA SER A 25 -16.73 19.46 -2.28
C SER A 25 -18.19 19.06 -2.05
N LYS A 26 -18.67 18.04 -2.75
CA LYS A 26 -20.03 17.50 -2.59
C LYS A 26 -20.24 16.76 -1.28
N ASN A 27 -19.15 16.35 -0.60
CA ASN A 27 -19.17 15.65 0.67
C ASN A 27 -20.10 14.41 0.70
N VAL A 28 -20.12 13.66 -0.40
CA VAL A 28 -21.02 12.49 -0.58
C VAL A 28 -20.39 11.17 -0.11
N LEU A 29 -19.07 11.17 0.11
CA LEU A 29 -18.35 10.00 0.59
C LEU A 29 -18.49 9.87 2.11
N GLN A 30 -18.38 8.65 2.61
CA GLN A 30 -18.32 8.40 4.05
C GLN A 30 -17.10 9.10 4.68
N ALA A 31 -17.18 9.43 5.98
CA ALA A 31 -16.15 10.24 6.64
C ALA A 31 -14.80 9.51 6.73
N SER A 32 -14.79 8.22 7.06
CA SER A 32 -13.56 7.43 7.21
C SER A 32 -13.81 5.98 6.84
N THR A 33 -12.75 5.30 6.38
CA THR A 33 -12.74 3.85 6.11
C THR A 33 -11.98 3.06 7.16
N ALA A 34 -11.51 3.70 8.21
CA ALA A 34 -10.70 3.11 9.28
C ALA A 34 -11.43 2.04 10.12
N THR A 35 -12.42 1.38 9.57
CA THR A 35 -13.20 0.33 10.24
C THR A 35 -13.39 -0.84 9.30
N LYS A 36 -13.88 -1.95 9.83
CA LYS A 36 -14.21 -3.17 9.07
C LYS A 36 -14.91 -2.87 7.76
N GLY A 37 -14.40 -3.43 6.67
CA GLY A 37 -14.87 -3.16 5.32
C GLY A 37 -14.23 -1.93 4.69
N GLY A 38 -12.98 -1.64 5.05
CA GLY A 38 -12.16 -0.52 4.59
C GLY A 38 -11.91 -0.42 3.09
N GLY A 39 -12.38 -1.37 2.28
CA GLY A 39 -12.26 -1.33 0.82
C GLY A 39 -13.08 -0.21 0.15
N ARG A 40 -13.88 0.56 0.88
CA ARG A 40 -14.64 1.70 0.34
C ARG A 40 -13.85 2.99 0.49
N ILE A 41 -13.82 3.78 -0.58
CA ILE A 41 -13.20 5.10 -0.56
C ILE A 41 -13.96 6.04 0.38
N SER A 42 -13.21 6.73 1.24
CA SER A 42 -13.73 7.76 2.14
C SER A 42 -13.39 9.17 1.68
N GLN A 43 -13.97 10.15 2.34
CA GLN A 43 -13.64 11.56 2.15
C GLN A 43 -12.14 11.82 2.42
N GLU A 44 -11.58 11.20 3.45
CA GLU A 44 -10.15 11.30 3.77
C GLU A 44 -9.27 10.61 2.71
N THR A 45 -9.71 9.46 2.19
CA THR A 45 -9.02 8.79 1.08
C THR A 45 -8.97 9.68 -0.15
N ALA A 46 -10.09 10.31 -0.52
CA ALA A 46 -10.15 11.21 -1.66
C ALA A 46 -9.20 12.40 -1.49
N LYS A 47 -9.16 13.01 -0.29
CA LYS A 47 -8.22 14.09 0.05
C LYS A 47 -6.75 13.63 -0.04
N ALA A 48 -6.43 12.45 0.46
CA ALA A 48 -5.07 11.90 0.39
C ALA A 48 -4.63 11.64 -1.06
N ILE A 49 -5.52 11.12 -1.90
CA ILE A 49 -5.26 10.91 -3.32
C ILE A 49 -5.07 12.27 -4.03
N LEU A 50 -5.92 13.26 -3.73
CA LEU A 50 -5.79 14.60 -4.29
C LEU A 50 -4.47 15.27 -3.88
N ALA A 51 -4.05 15.12 -2.61
CA ALA A 51 -2.77 15.62 -2.12
C ALA A 51 -1.60 15.02 -2.93
N LYS A 52 -1.60 13.71 -3.15
CA LYS A 52 -0.60 13.04 -4.00
C LYS A 52 -0.65 13.52 -5.44
N THR A 53 -1.83 13.70 -5.99
CA THR A 53 -2.02 14.20 -7.36
C THR A 53 -1.45 15.61 -7.52
N TYR A 54 -1.74 16.52 -6.58
CA TYR A 54 -1.14 17.85 -6.57
C TYR A 54 0.38 17.81 -6.44
N LEU A 55 0.92 16.96 -5.55
CA LEU A 55 2.35 16.81 -5.37
C LEU A 55 3.04 16.36 -6.66
N SER A 56 2.50 15.36 -7.34
CA SER A 56 3.03 14.88 -8.62
C SER A 56 2.93 15.95 -9.71
N ALA A 57 1.77 16.60 -9.82
CA ALA A 57 1.56 17.68 -10.79
C ALA A 57 2.48 18.89 -10.54
N ALA A 58 2.79 19.19 -9.27
CA ALA A 58 3.73 20.24 -8.91
C ALA A 58 5.12 19.99 -9.51
N TRP A 59 5.61 18.76 -9.42
CA TRP A 59 6.89 18.36 -9.99
C TRP A 59 6.86 18.26 -11.51
N ASP A 60 5.88 17.55 -12.05
CA ASP A 60 5.82 17.22 -13.48
C ASP A 60 5.54 18.44 -14.35
N LEU A 61 4.74 19.39 -13.84
CA LEU A 61 4.33 20.60 -14.53
C LEU A 61 5.06 21.86 -14.07
N ASN A 62 5.97 21.73 -13.08
CA ASN A 62 6.69 22.86 -12.45
C ASN A 62 5.74 23.94 -11.90
N LYS A 63 4.61 23.52 -11.28
CA LYS A 63 3.59 24.42 -10.70
C LYS A 63 3.79 24.53 -9.18
N GLN A 64 4.52 25.54 -8.74
CA GLN A 64 4.91 25.72 -7.32
C GLN A 64 3.71 25.87 -6.36
N GLU A 65 2.62 26.46 -6.81
CA GLU A 65 1.39 26.64 -6.04
C GLU A 65 0.73 25.30 -5.64
N TYR A 66 0.99 24.22 -6.37
CA TYR A 66 0.45 22.90 -6.06
C TYR A 66 1.09 22.24 -4.84
N PHE A 67 2.34 22.58 -4.50
CA PHE A 67 2.97 22.11 -3.26
C PHE A 67 2.19 22.55 -2.03
N SER A 68 1.76 23.83 -1.98
CA SER A 68 0.98 24.34 -0.86
C SER A 68 -0.39 23.67 -0.76
N LYS A 69 -1.04 23.40 -1.89
CA LYS A 69 -2.32 22.67 -1.92
C LYS A 69 -2.16 21.24 -1.44
N ALA A 70 -1.11 20.56 -1.89
CA ALA A 70 -0.80 19.20 -1.45
C ALA A 70 -0.55 19.14 0.07
N ALA A 71 0.22 20.07 0.60
CA ALA A 71 0.50 20.16 2.03
C ALA A 71 -0.77 20.40 2.86
N ALA A 72 -1.61 21.34 2.46
CA ALA A 72 -2.85 21.64 3.17
C ALA A 72 -3.79 20.44 3.25
N LEU A 73 -3.96 19.72 2.15
CA LEU A 73 -4.78 18.50 2.12
C LEU A 73 -4.17 17.37 2.96
N ALA A 74 -2.84 17.23 2.95
CA ALA A 74 -2.16 16.25 3.79
C ALA A 74 -2.34 16.57 5.27
N ASP A 75 -2.23 17.84 5.67
CA ASP A 75 -2.46 18.29 7.04
C ASP A 75 -3.89 17.99 7.52
N GLU A 76 -4.90 18.19 6.65
CA GLU A 76 -6.28 17.82 6.97
C GLU A 76 -6.45 16.31 7.22
N VAL A 77 -5.79 15.47 6.43
CA VAL A 77 -5.87 14.01 6.59
C VAL A 77 -5.11 13.54 7.82
N ILE A 78 -3.98 14.15 8.14
CA ILE A 78 -3.15 13.81 9.30
C ILE A 78 -3.79 14.28 10.61
N ALA A 79 -4.61 15.34 10.57
CA ALA A 79 -5.24 15.90 11.76
C ALA A 79 -6.06 14.84 12.51
N GLY A 80 -5.66 14.58 13.76
CA GLY A 80 -6.32 13.58 14.61
C GLY A 80 -5.90 12.13 14.39
N ARG A 81 -5.04 11.85 13.41
CA ARG A 81 -4.49 10.50 13.17
C ARG A 81 -3.15 10.30 13.84
N ARG A 82 -2.85 9.07 14.22
CA ARG A 82 -1.57 8.68 14.82
C ARG A 82 -1.18 7.29 14.32
N LEU A 83 0.10 7.09 14.10
CA LEU A 83 0.68 5.77 13.82
C LEU A 83 0.99 5.10 15.16
N THR A 84 0.09 4.27 15.65
CA THR A 84 0.16 3.63 16.97
C THR A 84 0.38 2.13 16.89
N THR A 85 0.12 1.53 15.74
CA THR A 85 0.26 0.09 15.57
C THR A 85 1.72 -0.29 15.37
N PRO A 86 2.26 -1.28 16.11
CA PRO A 86 3.61 -1.78 15.85
C PRO A 86 3.75 -2.24 14.40
N PHE A 87 4.79 -1.80 13.71
CA PHE A 87 4.98 -2.06 12.28
C PHE A 87 4.86 -3.54 11.92
N ALA A 88 5.45 -4.43 12.73
CA ALA A 88 5.37 -5.86 12.51
C ALA A 88 3.94 -6.43 12.57
N LYS A 89 3.03 -5.77 13.30
CA LYS A 89 1.63 -6.20 13.40
C LYS A 89 0.85 -5.92 12.11
N LEU A 90 1.19 -4.84 11.39
CA LEU A 90 0.53 -4.46 10.15
C LEU A 90 0.65 -5.53 9.04
N TRP A 91 1.68 -6.38 9.13
CA TRP A 91 2.05 -7.33 8.08
C TRP A 91 1.87 -8.80 8.49
N LYS A 92 1.12 -9.04 9.56
CA LYS A 92 0.86 -10.41 9.99
C LYS A 92 -0.17 -11.09 9.10
N ALA A 93 0.16 -12.33 8.70
CA ALA A 93 -0.72 -13.16 7.88
C ALA A 93 -1.97 -13.67 8.63
N ASP A 94 -2.05 -13.46 9.96
CA ASP A 94 -3.18 -13.86 10.79
C ASP A 94 -4.36 -12.87 10.77
N GLY A 95 -4.28 -11.83 9.93
CA GLY A 95 -5.30 -10.79 9.83
C GLY A 95 -5.36 -9.83 11.02
N SER A 96 -4.45 -9.95 12.00
CA SER A 96 -4.47 -9.08 13.18
C SER A 96 -4.10 -7.62 12.90
N GLY A 97 -3.61 -7.34 11.68
CA GLY A 97 -3.27 -6.01 11.21
C GLY A 97 -4.35 -5.35 10.33
N ASP A 98 -5.37 -6.11 9.90
CA ASP A 98 -6.28 -5.67 8.84
C ASP A 98 -7.23 -4.54 9.29
N ASP A 99 -7.85 -4.68 10.44
CA ASP A 99 -8.75 -3.64 10.99
C ASP A 99 -7.92 -2.57 11.73
N ASN A 100 -7.34 -1.63 11.00
CA ASN A 100 -6.38 -0.69 11.54
C ASN A 100 -6.74 0.76 11.18
N GLU A 101 -6.83 1.63 12.19
CA GLU A 101 -7.11 3.06 12.01
C GLU A 101 -6.03 3.83 11.22
N GLU A 102 -4.87 3.24 10.99
CA GLU A 102 -3.80 3.85 10.21
C GLU A 102 -4.05 3.78 8.70
N PHE A 103 -4.81 2.78 8.24
CA PHE A 103 -5.14 2.64 6.83
C PHE A 103 -6.17 3.68 6.40
N LEU A 104 -5.88 4.37 5.30
CA LEU A 104 -6.81 5.28 4.65
C LEU A 104 -7.69 4.54 3.64
N TRP A 105 -7.12 3.56 2.99
CA TRP A 105 -7.76 2.69 2.02
C TRP A 105 -6.84 1.53 1.69
N ASP A 106 -7.39 0.35 1.58
CA ASP A 106 -6.72 -0.88 1.20
C ASP A 106 -7.54 -1.68 0.20
N VAL A 107 -6.92 -2.65 -0.41
CA VAL A 107 -7.57 -3.64 -1.27
C VAL A 107 -7.62 -4.94 -0.50
N GLU A 108 -8.81 -5.27 0.00
CA GLU A 108 -9.02 -6.44 0.83
C GLU A 108 -9.08 -7.72 -0.02
N TYR A 109 -8.36 -8.74 0.44
CA TYR A 109 -8.43 -10.09 -0.10
C TYR A 109 -8.78 -11.06 1.03
N ASP A 110 -9.72 -11.95 0.79
CA ASP A 110 -9.99 -13.06 1.68
C ASP A 110 -9.84 -14.42 0.96
N LEU A 111 -9.64 -15.47 1.75
CA LEU A 111 -9.47 -16.83 1.20
C LEU A 111 -10.73 -17.34 0.50
N ALA A 112 -11.90 -16.84 0.88
CA ALA A 112 -13.18 -17.29 0.31
C ALA A 112 -13.41 -16.71 -1.09
N THR A 113 -12.99 -15.45 -1.30
CA THR A 113 -13.14 -14.75 -2.57
C THR A 113 -11.88 -14.80 -3.44
N ALA A 114 -10.71 -14.90 -2.83
CA ALA A 114 -9.42 -15.02 -3.51
C ALA A 114 -9.05 -16.46 -3.90
N ASN A 115 -9.99 -17.38 -3.90
CA ASN A 115 -9.76 -18.79 -4.22
C ASN A 115 -9.35 -19.05 -5.69
N ASN A 116 -8.86 -18.04 -6.36
CA ASN A 116 -8.30 -18.15 -7.69
C ASN A 116 -6.78 -18.17 -7.61
N THR A 117 -6.24 -19.36 -7.55
CA THR A 117 -4.80 -19.64 -7.51
C THR A 117 -4.03 -19.17 -8.73
N THR A 118 -4.70 -18.73 -9.78
CA THR A 118 -4.06 -18.36 -11.06
C THR A 118 -3.94 -16.87 -11.31
N SER A 119 -4.63 -16.02 -10.53
CA SER A 119 -4.58 -14.57 -10.71
C SER A 119 -4.87 -13.79 -9.43
N GLY A 120 -4.84 -14.45 -8.28
CA GLY A 120 -5.09 -13.82 -7.00
C GLY A 120 -3.96 -12.93 -6.53
N GLY A 121 -4.29 -11.90 -5.77
CA GLY A 121 -3.32 -10.97 -5.18
C GLY A 121 -2.27 -11.59 -4.26
N THR A 122 -2.38 -12.88 -4.00
CA THR A 122 -1.40 -13.66 -3.22
C THR A 122 -0.14 -14.06 -4.00
N GLU A 123 -0.11 -13.88 -5.32
CA GLU A 123 1.08 -14.18 -6.13
C GLU A 123 2.29 -13.31 -5.76
N TRP A 124 2.04 -12.12 -5.23
CA TRP A 124 3.12 -11.20 -4.86
C TRP A 124 4.07 -11.77 -3.80
N SER A 125 3.59 -12.60 -2.89
CA SER A 125 4.44 -13.23 -1.88
C SER A 125 5.51 -14.12 -2.53
N GLY A 126 5.20 -14.81 -3.62
CA GLY A 126 6.15 -15.62 -4.38
C GLY A 126 7.25 -14.80 -5.06
N TYR A 127 6.99 -13.54 -5.40
CA TYR A 127 7.99 -12.67 -6.02
C TYR A 127 8.97 -12.06 -5.02
N TYR A 128 8.54 -11.84 -3.79
CA TYR A 128 9.35 -11.20 -2.76
C TYR A 128 10.01 -12.18 -1.80
N CYS A 129 9.44 -13.36 -1.63
CA CYS A 129 9.92 -14.36 -0.72
C CYS A 129 10.57 -15.51 -1.48
N ASN A 130 11.86 -15.42 -1.77
CA ASN A 130 12.59 -16.53 -2.36
C ASN A 130 12.85 -17.64 -1.33
N TYR A 131 11.81 -18.32 -0.96
CA TYR A 131 11.89 -19.43 -0.03
C TYR A 131 11.89 -20.75 -0.80
N LEU A 132 13.06 -21.40 -0.89
CA LEU A 132 13.22 -22.69 -1.57
C LEU A 132 12.85 -23.89 -0.68
N GLY A 133 12.41 -23.65 0.54
CA GLY A 133 11.93 -24.70 1.42
C GLY A 133 10.45 -24.99 1.17
N GLY A 134 10.08 -26.22 0.86
CA GLY A 134 8.68 -26.64 0.98
C GLY A 134 8.28 -26.59 2.45
N ASN A 135 7.16 -26.04 2.81
CA ASN A 135 6.52 -26.29 4.09
C ASN A 135 5.54 -27.47 3.96
N GLU A 136 4.89 -27.84 5.05
CA GLU A 136 3.89 -28.90 5.04
C GLU A 136 2.75 -28.62 4.04
N ASP A 137 2.50 -27.34 3.71
CA ASP A 137 1.49 -26.89 2.76
C ASP A 137 2.00 -26.79 1.33
N ASN A 138 3.20 -27.30 1.02
CA ASN A 138 3.82 -27.22 -0.31
C ASN A 138 4.00 -25.79 -0.87
N ILE A 139 4.06 -24.77 -0.04
CA ILE A 139 4.34 -23.42 -0.49
C ILE A 139 5.79 -23.36 -0.94
N LYS A 140 5.99 -23.46 -2.24
CA LYS A 140 7.30 -23.25 -2.86
C LYS A 140 7.34 -21.82 -3.38
N ALA A 141 8.21 -21.02 -2.82
CA ALA A 141 8.66 -19.84 -3.52
C ALA A 141 9.54 -20.28 -4.69
N THR A 142 9.04 -20.13 -5.89
CA THR A 142 9.68 -20.70 -7.08
C THR A 142 10.61 -19.72 -7.78
N THR A 143 10.52 -18.44 -7.51
CA THR A 143 11.32 -17.39 -8.17
C THR A 143 11.51 -16.20 -7.26
N SER A 144 12.75 -15.75 -7.04
CA SER A 144 13.00 -14.42 -6.51
C SER A 144 13.13 -13.45 -7.67
N SER A 145 12.04 -12.79 -7.99
CA SER A 145 12.05 -11.74 -9.00
C SER A 145 12.62 -10.43 -8.45
N TYR A 146 12.55 -10.25 -7.14
CA TYR A 146 13.01 -9.04 -6.46
C TYR A 146 13.83 -9.40 -5.23
N VAL A 147 15.01 -8.80 -5.13
CA VAL A 147 15.89 -8.92 -3.96
C VAL A 147 16.27 -7.53 -3.47
N PRO A 148 16.43 -7.32 -2.17
CA PRO A 148 16.87 -6.04 -1.64
C PRO A 148 18.29 -5.74 -2.11
N THR A 149 18.54 -4.49 -2.50
CA THR A 149 19.90 -4.02 -2.75
C THR A 149 20.63 -3.77 -1.43
N LEU A 150 21.96 -3.75 -1.45
CA LEU A 150 22.75 -3.34 -0.28
C LEU A 150 22.38 -1.93 0.18
N TYR A 151 22.05 -1.05 -0.74
CA TYR A 151 21.57 0.29 -0.41
C TYR A 151 20.26 0.21 0.42
N ALA A 152 19.28 -0.57 0.00
CA ALA A 152 18.03 -0.73 0.74
C ALA A 152 18.26 -1.26 2.16
N LEU A 153 19.16 -2.24 2.32
CA LEU A 153 19.52 -2.78 3.63
C LEU A 153 20.19 -1.72 4.52
N HIS A 154 21.03 -0.87 3.97
CA HIS A 154 21.73 0.20 4.69
C HIS A 154 20.84 1.41 5.02
N CYS A 155 19.66 1.53 4.43
CA CYS A 155 18.69 2.59 4.79
C CYS A 155 18.13 2.40 6.21
N PHE A 156 18.17 1.20 6.75
CA PHE A 156 17.70 0.92 8.10
C PHE A 156 18.81 1.20 9.12
N LYS A 157 18.52 2.05 10.08
CA LYS A 157 19.47 2.38 11.16
C LYS A 157 19.41 1.30 12.24
N LYS A 158 20.48 1.21 13.03
CA LYS A 158 20.50 0.31 14.20
C LYS A 158 19.35 0.62 15.15
N GLY A 159 18.54 -0.38 15.45
CA GLY A 159 17.36 -0.25 16.31
C GLY A 159 16.06 0.08 15.57
N ASP A 160 16.09 0.20 14.25
CA ASP A 160 14.88 0.33 13.45
C ASP A 160 14.11 -1.00 13.43
N GLN A 161 12.98 -1.04 14.11
CA GLN A 161 12.14 -2.23 14.24
C GLN A 161 11.58 -2.73 12.90
N ARG A 162 11.51 -1.87 11.89
CA ARG A 162 11.02 -2.24 10.56
C ARG A 162 11.94 -3.23 9.86
N TYR A 163 13.24 -3.18 10.18
CA TYR A 163 14.21 -4.11 9.58
C TYR A 163 13.85 -5.58 9.86
N ASP A 164 13.59 -5.90 11.10
CA ASP A 164 13.26 -7.28 11.52
C ASP A 164 11.89 -7.74 11.05
N ALA A 165 10.96 -6.81 10.82
CA ALA A 165 9.64 -7.10 10.28
C ALA A 165 9.64 -7.24 8.74
N THR A 166 10.63 -6.65 8.06
CA THR A 166 10.71 -6.64 6.60
C THR A 166 11.56 -7.78 6.05
N PHE A 167 12.67 -8.10 6.74
CA PHE A 167 13.65 -9.07 6.25
C PHE A 167 13.67 -10.33 7.12
N MET A 168 13.46 -11.46 6.48
CA MET A 168 13.62 -12.76 7.11
C MET A 168 15.13 -13.05 7.26
N LYS A 169 15.60 -13.20 8.50
CA LYS A 169 17.01 -13.47 8.83
C LYS A 169 17.31 -14.95 8.91
N GLU A 170 16.33 -15.74 9.31
CA GLU A 170 16.46 -17.18 9.50
C GLU A 170 15.35 -17.87 8.74
N LEU A 171 15.70 -18.88 7.97
CA LEU A 171 14.72 -19.74 7.33
C LEU A 171 14.32 -20.82 8.34
N PRO A 172 13.04 -20.99 8.67
CA PRO A 172 12.62 -22.10 9.50
C PRO A 172 13.01 -23.42 8.80
N ASP A 173 13.68 -24.30 9.53
CA ASP A 173 14.01 -25.64 9.03
C ASP A 173 12.76 -26.51 9.08
N ILE A 174 12.04 -26.51 7.99
CA ILE A 174 10.80 -27.29 7.84
C ILE A 174 11.00 -28.80 7.85
N ASN A 175 12.24 -29.28 7.63
CA ASN A 175 12.55 -30.70 7.71
C ASN A 175 12.79 -31.18 9.14
N LYS A 176 13.04 -30.24 10.06
CA LYS A 176 13.00 -30.51 11.49
C LYS A 176 11.54 -30.34 11.91
N GLY A 177 10.71 -31.33 11.58
CA GLY A 177 9.34 -31.38 12.02
C GLY A 177 9.23 -30.94 13.47
N ASN A 178 8.15 -30.24 13.81
CA ASN A 178 7.84 -29.74 15.14
C ASN A 178 8.32 -30.72 16.22
N ALA A 179 9.57 -30.58 16.63
CA ALA A 179 10.03 -31.15 17.87
C ALA A 179 9.35 -30.31 18.95
N ALA A 180 8.24 -30.85 19.43
CA ALA A 180 7.47 -30.33 20.55
C ALA A 180 8.35 -30.20 21.79
#